data_d99b8620572a991ad1c5b79006bde151
#
_entry.id   d99b8620572a991ad1c5b79006bde151
#
_cell.length_a   1.000
_cell.length_b   1.000
_cell.length_c   1.000
_cell.angle_alpha   90.00
_cell.angle_beta   90.00
_cell.angle_gamma   90.00
#
_symmetry.space_group_name_H-M   'P 1'
#
loop_
_entity.id
_entity.type
_entity.pdbx_description
1 polymer ?
#
loop_
_entity_poly.entity_id
_entity_poly.type
_entity_poly.pdbx_seq_one_letter_code
_entity_poly.pdbx_strand_id
1 'polypeptide(L)'
;MSRVLLVTNDYPPRRGGIQSYLEALVDHLLGSADAGVDALTVYAPKWKGADDYDAVAATSGYDVVRHPTTLMLPEPAVAMRMRRLIRERDIDTVWFGAAAPLALMAPLARAAGARRVIASTHGHEVGWSMVPLARTALRRIGNDADVVTYISSYTRRRFASAFGPHAALERVPPGVDVERFMPNEVARAELRARYRLGDRPVVVCVSRLVPRKGQDMLIRALSAIRERAPGAALVIVGGGPYRTSLHRLAHTFGVAEHVVFTDGVPGEELPDHHAMADVFAMPCRTRGAGLDVEGLGIVYLEASATGVPVVAGRSGGAPETVLDGETGLVVDGWDVGAIAAAVGDLLADPARAAAMGAAGRKWAVDHWQWSMQAQRLARLLQSDDDQAARDEPR
;
A
#
# COMPACT_ATOMS: atom_id res chain seq x y z
N MET A 1 -2.17 3.12 28.54
CA MET A 1 -1.96 3.96 27.36
C MET A 1 -0.49 3.88 26.98
N SER A 2 -0.16 3.80 25.67
CA SER A 2 1.19 3.44 25.21
C SER A 2 1.98 4.63 24.69
N ARG A 3 3.28 4.67 25.01
CA ARG A 3 4.26 5.63 24.44
C ARG A 3 5.10 4.88 23.41
N VAL A 4 4.90 5.22 22.14
CA VAL A 4 5.38 4.45 20.99
C VAL A 4 6.61 5.07 20.35
N LEU A 5 7.63 4.24 20.05
CA LEU A 5 8.75 4.59 19.18
C LEU A 5 8.65 3.81 17.87
N LEU A 6 8.32 4.49 16.76
CA LEU A 6 8.44 3.93 15.41
C LEU A 6 9.89 4.05 14.93
N VAL A 7 10.54 2.92 14.63
CA VAL A 7 11.89 2.86 14.07
C VAL A 7 11.82 2.34 12.63
N THR A 8 12.20 3.16 11.66
CA THR A 8 12.04 2.79 10.24
C THR A 8 13.05 3.47 9.32
N ASN A 9 13.40 2.80 8.23
CA ASN A 9 14.11 3.42 7.10
C ASN A 9 13.16 4.14 6.11
N ASP A 10 11.89 3.84 6.20
CA ASP A 10 10.87 4.24 5.24
C ASP A 10 9.91 5.24 5.88
N TYR A 11 10.28 6.52 5.80
CA TYR A 11 9.44 7.63 6.29
C TYR A 11 9.59 8.87 5.41
N PRO A 12 8.56 9.72 5.30
CA PRO A 12 8.66 10.97 4.57
C PRO A 12 9.86 11.85 5.02
N PRO A 13 10.31 12.76 4.17
CA PRO A 13 9.72 13.23 2.90
C PRO A 13 9.98 12.35 1.68
N ARG A 14 10.74 11.27 1.82
CA ARG A 14 10.91 10.32 0.72
C ARG A 14 9.55 9.68 0.38
N ARG A 15 9.18 9.70 -0.92
CA ARG A 15 7.92 9.12 -1.39
C ARG A 15 8.07 7.64 -1.72
N GLY A 16 7.07 6.84 -1.35
CA GLY A 16 7.00 5.40 -1.65
C GLY A 16 5.82 4.75 -0.92
N GLY A 17 5.47 3.54 -1.29
CA GLY A 17 4.30 2.85 -0.73
C GLY A 17 4.41 2.55 0.77
N ILE A 18 5.62 2.21 1.27
CA ILE A 18 5.84 1.96 2.70
C ILE A 18 5.79 3.28 3.48
N GLN A 19 6.39 4.34 2.94
CA GLN A 19 6.39 5.66 3.53
C GLN A 19 4.97 6.17 3.74
N SER A 20 4.15 6.17 2.68
CA SER A 20 2.75 6.59 2.76
C SER A 20 1.90 5.68 3.67
N TYR A 21 2.21 4.39 3.73
CA TYR A 21 1.56 3.45 4.64
C TYR A 21 1.83 3.80 6.11
N LEU A 22 3.10 4.03 6.46
CA LEU A 22 3.49 4.36 7.83
C LEU A 22 2.97 5.73 8.26
N GLU A 23 3.08 6.73 7.37
CA GLU A 23 2.56 8.09 7.59
C GLU A 23 1.05 8.05 7.87
N ALA A 24 0.26 7.42 7.01
CA ALA A 24 -1.18 7.33 7.17
C ALA A 24 -1.58 6.61 8.48
N LEU A 25 -0.86 5.56 8.89
CA LEU A 25 -1.12 4.91 10.17
C LEU A 25 -0.78 5.82 11.35
N VAL A 26 0.33 6.56 11.30
CA VAL A 26 0.72 7.52 12.37
C VAL A 26 -0.33 8.62 12.51
N ASP A 27 -0.76 9.23 11.40
CA ASP A 27 -1.76 10.29 11.41
C ASP A 27 -3.10 9.83 11.99
N HIS A 28 -3.56 8.63 11.62
CA HIS A 28 -4.82 8.09 12.12
C HIS A 28 -4.73 7.55 13.56
N LEU A 29 -3.55 7.10 14.02
CA LEU A 29 -3.34 6.74 15.41
C LEU A 29 -3.46 7.96 16.33
N LEU A 30 -2.87 9.09 15.93
CA LEU A 30 -2.90 10.34 16.71
C LEU A 30 -4.23 11.07 16.60
N GLY A 31 -4.92 10.96 15.46
CA GLY A 31 -6.25 11.54 15.24
C GLY A 31 -7.39 10.85 16.01
N SER A 32 -7.12 9.71 16.66
CA SER A 32 -8.13 8.92 17.37
C SER A 32 -7.86 8.90 18.89
N ALA A 33 -8.72 9.53 19.67
CA ALA A 33 -8.65 9.51 21.14
C ALA A 33 -8.72 8.06 21.72
N ASP A 34 -9.38 7.16 20.99
CA ASP A 34 -9.56 5.76 21.40
C ASP A 34 -8.38 4.86 21.04
N ALA A 35 -7.39 5.36 20.31
CA ALA A 35 -6.22 4.57 19.91
C ALA A 35 -5.35 4.15 21.11
N GLY A 36 -5.45 4.84 22.26
CA GLY A 36 -4.69 4.52 23.46
C GLY A 36 -3.18 4.72 23.29
N VAL A 37 -2.78 5.60 22.38
CA VAL A 37 -1.39 6.04 22.15
C VAL A 37 -1.25 7.46 22.69
N ASP A 38 -0.51 7.63 23.79
CA ASP A 38 -0.32 8.93 24.44
C ASP A 38 0.73 9.81 23.75
N ALA A 39 1.76 9.15 23.24
CA ALA A 39 2.84 9.82 22.53
C ALA A 39 3.45 8.91 21.47
N LEU A 40 3.78 9.49 20.35
CA LEU A 40 4.47 8.81 19.26
C LEU A 40 5.73 9.57 18.87
N THR A 41 6.84 8.85 18.80
CA THR A 41 8.10 9.36 18.28
C THR A 41 8.51 8.52 17.09
N VAL A 42 8.91 9.16 15.99
CA VAL A 42 9.47 8.48 14.83
C VAL A 42 10.99 8.62 14.83
N TYR A 43 11.71 7.51 14.68
CA TYR A 43 13.17 7.51 14.45
C TYR A 43 13.46 7.01 13.05
N ALA A 44 13.91 7.91 12.18
CA ALA A 44 14.07 7.65 10.74
C ALA A 44 15.33 8.33 10.17
N PRO A 45 15.81 7.92 8.97
CA PRO A 45 16.94 8.58 8.30
C PRO A 45 16.64 10.03 7.93
N LYS A 46 17.72 10.83 7.80
CA LYS A 46 17.60 12.21 7.31
C LYS A 46 17.68 12.24 5.78
N TRP A 47 16.59 12.70 5.17
CA TRP A 47 16.51 12.94 3.73
C TRP A 47 16.47 14.44 3.43
N LYS A 48 16.74 14.83 2.17
CA LYS A 48 16.54 16.22 1.73
C LYS A 48 15.10 16.63 1.93
N GLY A 49 14.85 17.78 2.55
CA GLY A 49 13.52 18.29 2.91
C GLY A 49 12.96 17.72 4.22
N ALA A 50 13.75 16.98 5.00
CA ALA A 50 13.30 16.40 6.27
C ALA A 50 12.94 17.49 7.29
N ASP A 51 13.71 18.57 7.37
CA ASP A 51 13.50 19.61 8.38
C ASP A 51 12.15 20.33 8.17
N ASP A 52 11.73 20.58 6.92
CA ASP A 52 10.42 21.16 6.59
C ASP A 52 9.28 20.19 6.93
N TYR A 53 9.44 18.92 6.59
CA TYR A 53 8.45 17.88 6.93
C TYR A 53 8.29 17.72 8.45
N ASP A 54 9.41 17.68 9.18
CA ASP A 54 9.41 17.47 10.64
C ASP A 54 8.75 18.64 11.37
N ALA A 55 8.88 19.88 10.84
CA ALA A 55 8.17 21.04 11.38
C ALA A 55 6.65 20.89 11.25
N VAL A 56 6.16 20.34 10.13
CA VAL A 56 4.73 20.04 9.94
C VAL A 56 4.28 18.89 10.86
N ALA A 57 5.06 17.82 10.95
CA ALA A 57 4.77 16.68 11.83
C ALA A 57 4.62 17.10 13.31
N ALA A 58 5.47 18.01 13.77
CA ALA A 58 5.38 18.56 15.13
C ALA A 58 4.04 19.27 15.39
N THR A 59 3.47 19.95 14.39
CA THR A 59 2.14 20.56 14.53
C THR A 59 1.01 19.52 14.56
N SER A 60 1.26 18.32 14.04
CA SER A 60 0.34 17.18 14.07
C SER A 60 0.46 16.34 15.36
N GLY A 61 1.31 16.77 16.31
CA GLY A 61 1.38 16.19 17.66
C GLY A 61 2.37 15.03 17.82
N TYR A 62 3.34 14.86 16.91
CA TYR A 62 4.41 13.88 17.07
C TYR A 62 5.79 14.40 16.63
N ASP A 63 6.82 13.82 17.20
CA ASP A 63 8.20 14.18 16.91
C ASP A 63 8.88 13.21 15.95
N VAL A 64 9.65 13.76 15.01
CA VAL A 64 10.53 12.97 14.16
C VAL A 64 11.99 13.23 14.54
N VAL A 65 12.67 12.19 15.00
CA VAL A 65 14.09 12.22 15.30
C VAL A 65 14.85 11.65 14.11
N ARG A 66 15.73 12.46 13.51
CA ARG A 66 16.46 12.05 12.31
C ARG A 66 17.83 11.46 12.65
N HIS A 67 18.11 10.30 12.06
CA HIS A 67 19.46 9.76 12.00
C HIS A 67 20.25 10.47 10.88
N PRO A 68 21.54 10.83 11.08
CA PRO A 68 22.25 11.66 10.11
C PRO A 68 22.53 10.99 8.76
N THR A 69 22.40 9.67 8.66
CA THR A 69 22.57 8.91 7.41
C THR A 69 21.25 8.75 6.66
N THR A 70 21.32 8.38 5.39
CA THR A 70 20.15 8.08 4.54
C THR A 70 19.67 6.63 4.66
N LEU A 71 20.38 5.80 5.41
CA LEU A 71 20.05 4.40 5.69
C LEU A 71 20.48 4.06 7.12
N MET A 72 19.58 3.49 7.90
CA MET A 72 19.86 2.91 9.20
C MET A 72 20.01 1.40 9.08
N LEU A 73 21.08 0.87 9.67
CA LEU A 73 21.31 -0.56 9.83
C LEU A 73 21.33 -0.89 11.35
N PRO A 74 21.19 -2.17 11.75
CA PRO A 74 21.32 -2.58 13.16
C PRO A 74 22.79 -2.49 13.61
N GLU A 75 23.31 -1.28 13.71
CA GLU A 75 24.68 -0.93 14.09
C GLU A 75 24.72 -0.18 15.41
N PRO A 76 25.90 -0.09 16.10
CA PRO A 76 25.99 0.49 17.42
C PRO A 76 25.45 1.91 17.54
N ALA A 77 25.65 2.78 16.53
CA ALA A 77 25.19 4.17 16.56
C ALA A 77 23.65 4.27 16.56
N VAL A 78 23.01 3.51 15.66
CA VAL A 78 21.55 3.44 15.57
C VAL A 78 20.94 2.82 16.83
N ALA A 79 21.53 1.71 17.31
CA ALA A 79 21.09 1.03 18.52
C ALA A 79 21.22 1.90 19.78
N MET A 80 22.35 2.62 19.95
CA MET A 80 22.54 3.54 21.08
C MET A 80 21.53 4.68 21.06
N ARG A 81 21.27 5.26 19.89
CA ARG A 81 20.27 6.35 19.76
C ARG A 81 18.86 5.84 20.06
N MET A 82 18.46 4.68 19.53
CA MET A 82 17.19 4.03 19.85
C MET A 82 17.03 3.80 21.35
N ARG A 83 18.03 3.18 22.02
CA ARG A 83 18.02 2.92 23.46
C ARG A 83 17.93 4.21 24.28
N ARG A 84 18.59 5.26 23.83
CA ARG A 84 18.55 6.57 24.48
C ARG A 84 17.13 7.18 24.37
N LEU A 85 16.52 7.15 23.18
CA LEU A 85 15.15 7.62 23.00
C LEU A 85 14.14 6.85 23.88
N ILE A 86 14.29 5.53 23.98
CA ILE A 86 13.43 4.70 24.84
C ILE A 86 13.48 5.20 26.29
N ARG A 87 14.67 5.45 26.83
CA ARG A 87 14.84 5.90 28.22
C ARG A 87 14.44 7.35 28.45
N GLU A 88 14.83 8.27 27.55
CA GLU A 88 14.55 9.70 27.69
C GLU A 88 13.07 10.05 27.55
N ARG A 89 12.31 9.22 26.83
CA ARG A 89 10.90 9.47 26.54
C ARG A 89 9.95 8.47 27.19
N ASP A 90 10.47 7.61 28.07
CA ASP A 90 9.71 6.55 28.76
C ASP A 90 8.88 5.71 27.79
N ILE A 91 9.50 5.30 26.67
CA ILE A 91 8.85 4.48 25.62
C ILE A 91 8.62 3.07 26.17
N ASP A 92 7.39 2.61 26.13
CA ASP A 92 7.01 1.26 26.52
C ASP A 92 6.84 0.31 25.32
N THR A 93 6.57 0.85 24.13
CA THR A 93 6.32 0.07 22.93
C THR A 93 7.22 0.51 21.77
N VAL A 94 7.94 -0.43 21.16
CA VAL A 94 8.75 -0.19 19.96
C VAL A 94 8.10 -0.85 18.75
N TRP A 95 7.80 -0.04 17.76
CA TRP A 95 7.28 -0.47 16.48
C TRP A 95 8.34 -0.33 15.39
N PHE A 96 8.86 -1.45 14.88
CA PHE A 96 9.72 -1.46 13.70
C PHE A 96 8.85 -1.38 12.45
N GLY A 97 8.90 -0.23 11.76
CA GLY A 97 8.07 0.05 10.58
C GLY A 97 8.38 -0.84 9.37
N ALA A 98 9.59 -1.45 9.35
CA ALA A 98 9.95 -2.56 8.47
C ALA A 98 10.74 -3.60 9.29
N ALA A 99 10.30 -4.85 9.28
CA ALA A 99 10.86 -5.91 10.14
C ALA A 99 12.35 -6.13 9.88
N ALA A 100 12.74 -6.35 8.63
CA ALA A 100 14.12 -6.60 8.26
C ALA A 100 14.78 -5.32 7.69
N PRO A 101 16.01 -4.95 8.13
CA PRO A 101 16.81 -5.61 9.17
C PRO A 101 16.65 -5.02 10.57
N LEU A 102 15.94 -3.88 10.75
CA LEU A 102 15.99 -3.08 11.99
C LEU A 102 15.43 -3.80 13.21
N ALA A 103 14.44 -4.68 13.06
CA ALA A 103 13.87 -5.43 14.18
C ALA A 103 14.83 -6.48 14.79
N LEU A 104 16.01 -6.70 14.19
CA LEU A 104 17.11 -7.41 14.86
C LEU A 104 17.59 -6.71 16.15
N MET A 105 17.23 -5.42 16.31
CA MET A 105 17.50 -4.65 17.54
C MET A 105 16.43 -4.83 18.63
N ALA A 106 15.43 -5.67 18.45
CA ALA A 106 14.37 -5.92 19.44
C ALA A 106 14.90 -6.27 20.85
N PRO A 107 15.91 -7.15 21.02
CA PRO A 107 16.48 -7.41 22.34
C PRO A 107 17.09 -6.17 23.00
N LEU A 108 17.67 -5.28 22.20
CA LEU A 108 18.24 -4.01 22.69
C LEU A 108 17.17 -2.99 23.08
N ALA A 109 16.02 -3.01 22.40
CA ALA A 109 14.86 -2.21 22.78
C ALA A 109 14.30 -2.67 24.12
N ARG A 110 14.13 -3.98 24.32
CA ARG A 110 13.68 -4.55 25.59
C ARG A 110 14.67 -4.26 26.74
N ALA A 111 15.96 -4.42 26.52
CA ALA A 111 16.99 -4.09 27.50
C ALA A 111 17.03 -2.58 27.84
N ALA A 112 16.44 -1.72 27.03
CA ALA A 112 16.32 -0.28 27.28
C ALA A 112 15.05 0.11 28.04
N GLY A 113 14.04 -0.79 28.13
CA GLY A 113 12.79 -0.55 28.85
C GLY A 113 11.51 -0.84 28.07
N ALA A 114 11.61 -1.14 26.75
CA ALA A 114 10.44 -1.47 25.96
C ALA A 114 9.80 -2.80 26.45
N ARG A 115 8.52 -2.75 26.75
CA ARG A 115 7.73 -3.91 27.18
C ARG A 115 7.14 -4.67 26.00
N ARG A 116 6.82 -3.95 24.91
CA ARG A 116 6.23 -4.53 23.71
C ARG A 116 7.04 -4.17 22.45
N VAL A 117 7.14 -5.14 21.54
CA VAL A 117 7.88 -4.99 20.27
C VAL A 117 7.04 -5.52 19.14
N ILE A 118 6.79 -4.66 18.14
CA ILE A 118 6.05 -5.00 16.93
C ILE A 118 6.96 -4.81 15.70
N ALA A 119 6.88 -5.72 14.75
CA ALA A 119 7.63 -5.65 13.49
C ALA A 119 6.69 -5.75 12.28
N SER A 120 6.61 -4.69 11.47
CA SER A 120 5.76 -4.66 10.28
C SER A 120 6.46 -5.25 9.06
N THR A 121 5.72 -5.98 8.22
CA THR A 121 6.22 -6.52 6.95
C THR A 121 5.43 -5.96 5.78
N HIS A 122 6.13 -5.75 4.65
CA HIS A 122 5.56 -5.12 3.45
C HIS A 122 5.69 -5.99 2.19
N GLY A 123 6.16 -7.23 2.34
CA GLY A 123 6.34 -8.18 1.25
C GLY A 123 7.77 -8.37 0.75
N HIS A 124 8.70 -7.45 1.02
CA HIS A 124 10.12 -7.65 0.67
C HIS A 124 10.76 -8.77 1.50
N GLU A 125 10.20 -9.11 2.66
CA GLU A 125 10.59 -10.25 3.51
C GLU A 125 10.42 -11.60 2.81
N VAL A 126 9.61 -11.67 1.76
CA VAL A 126 9.51 -12.87 0.91
C VAL A 126 10.86 -13.23 0.32
N GLY A 127 11.62 -12.25 -0.21
CA GLY A 127 12.97 -12.45 -0.70
C GLY A 127 13.92 -12.93 0.42
N TRP A 128 13.84 -12.33 1.60
CA TRP A 128 14.62 -12.72 2.77
C TRP A 128 14.34 -14.18 3.20
N SER A 129 13.08 -14.60 3.14
CA SER A 129 12.68 -15.96 3.53
C SER A 129 13.28 -17.07 2.64
N MET A 130 13.75 -16.72 1.43
CA MET A 130 14.32 -17.66 0.45
C MET A 130 15.83 -17.80 0.57
N VAL A 131 16.52 -16.91 1.27
CA VAL A 131 17.97 -16.93 1.46
C VAL A 131 18.31 -17.46 2.87
N PRO A 132 19.12 -18.52 3.03
CA PRO A 132 19.33 -19.17 4.34
C PRO A 132 19.76 -18.22 5.46
N LEU A 133 20.76 -17.36 5.26
CA LEU A 133 21.23 -16.42 6.26
C LEU A 133 20.17 -15.36 6.59
N ALA A 134 19.47 -14.82 5.58
CA ALA A 134 18.40 -13.86 5.78
C ALA A 134 17.20 -14.51 6.49
N ARG A 135 16.90 -15.78 6.19
CA ARG A 135 15.88 -16.56 6.89
C ARG A 135 16.21 -16.71 8.38
N THR A 136 17.49 -16.90 8.74
CA THR A 136 17.93 -16.94 10.14
C THR A 136 17.70 -15.60 10.84
N ALA A 137 17.94 -14.48 10.15
CA ALA A 137 17.62 -13.14 10.66
C ALA A 137 16.11 -12.97 10.91
N LEU A 138 15.25 -13.40 9.96
CA LEU A 138 13.79 -13.38 10.15
C LEU A 138 13.36 -14.24 11.35
N ARG A 139 13.97 -15.43 11.53
CA ARG A 139 13.70 -16.29 12.68
C ARG A 139 14.03 -15.59 13.99
N ARG A 140 15.16 -14.90 14.04
CA ARG A 140 15.56 -14.13 15.23
C ARG A 140 14.57 -13.00 15.50
N ILE A 141 14.17 -12.25 14.47
CA ILE A 141 13.14 -11.21 14.61
C ILE A 141 11.84 -11.80 15.16
N GLY A 142 11.38 -12.93 14.62
CA GLY A 142 10.15 -13.57 15.10
C GLY A 142 10.25 -14.18 16.51
N ASN A 143 11.44 -14.47 17.01
CA ASN A 143 11.63 -14.90 18.38
C ASN A 143 11.64 -13.73 19.39
N ASP A 144 12.04 -12.53 18.92
CA ASP A 144 12.26 -11.37 19.78
C ASP A 144 11.09 -10.35 19.70
N ALA A 145 10.24 -10.41 18.68
CA ALA A 145 9.03 -9.59 18.54
C ALA A 145 7.81 -10.30 19.15
N ASP A 146 6.90 -9.54 19.73
CA ASP A 146 5.60 -10.05 20.22
C ASP A 146 4.65 -10.27 19.04
N VAL A 147 4.66 -9.33 18.09
CA VAL A 147 3.79 -9.34 16.90
C VAL A 147 4.60 -9.03 15.66
N VAL A 148 4.36 -9.81 14.60
CA VAL A 148 4.79 -9.50 13.24
C VAL A 148 3.54 -9.21 12.41
N THR A 149 3.43 -7.97 11.89
CA THR A 149 2.27 -7.63 11.05
C THR A 149 2.52 -7.96 9.59
N TYR A 150 1.45 -8.25 8.86
CA TYR A 150 1.50 -8.53 7.44
C TYR A 150 0.37 -7.82 6.67
N ILE A 151 0.64 -7.49 5.40
CA ILE A 151 -0.30 -6.71 4.57
C ILE A 151 -1.29 -7.59 3.78
N SER A 152 -0.95 -8.85 3.50
CA SER A 152 -1.81 -9.76 2.73
C SER A 152 -1.60 -11.21 3.13
N SER A 153 -2.63 -12.03 2.98
CA SER A 153 -2.56 -13.48 3.23
C SER A 153 -1.54 -14.16 2.33
N TYR A 154 -1.33 -13.61 1.11
CA TYR A 154 -0.29 -14.08 0.21
C TYR A 154 1.10 -13.91 0.84
N THR A 155 1.45 -12.69 1.29
CA THR A 155 2.76 -12.41 1.88
C THR A 155 2.97 -13.24 3.14
N ARG A 156 1.95 -13.34 4.02
CA ARG A 156 1.99 -14.20 5.20
C ARG A 156 2.35 -15.65 4.85
N ARG A 157 1.66 -16.28 3.89
CA ARG A 157 1.94 -17.68 3.48
C ARG A 157 3.37 -17.88 2.99
N ARG A 158 3.98 -16.87 2.40
CA ARG A 158 5.35 -16.96 1.86
C ARG A 158 6.43 -16.88 2.92
N PHE A 159 6.25 -16.10 3.97
CA PHE A 159 7.30 -15.86 4.96
C PHE A 159 7.01 -16.37 6.38
N ALA A 160 5.78 -16.74 6.72
CA ALA A 160 5.40 -17.10 8.08
C ALA A 160 6.35 -18.15 8.72
N SER A 161 6.70 -19.20 7.99
CA SER A 161 7.61 -20.24 8.48
C SER A 161 9.04 -19.72 8.74
N ALA A 162 9.43 -18.59 8.15
CA ALA A 162 10.74 -18.00 8.38
C ALA A 162 10.79 -17.26 9.73
N PHE A 163 9.72 -16.62 10.14
CA PHE A 163 9.64 -15.96 11.46
C PHE A 163 9.54 -16.95 12.62
N GLY A 164 8.97 -18.13 12.39
CA GLY A 164 8.81 -19.15 13.47
C GLY A 164 7.49 -19.02 14.23
N PRO A 165 7.32 -19.78 15.32
CA PRO A 165 6.06 -19.90 16.02
C PRO A 165 5.85 -18.92 17.18
N HIS A 166 6.86 -18.13 17.57
CA HIS A 166 6.79 -17.32 18.78
C HIS A 166 6.01 -16.00 18.58
N ALA A 167 6.30 -15.24 17.53
CA ALA A 167 5.56 -14.01 17.26
C ALA A 167 4.14 -14.32 16.75
N ALA A 168 3.16 -13.61 17.28
CA ALA A 168 1.83 -13.56 16.66
C ALA A 168 1.92 -12.94 15.27
N LEU A 169 1.19 -13.52 14.32
CA LEU A 169 1.12 -12.98 12.95
C LEU A 169 -0.22 -12.28 12.76
N GLU A 170 -0.21 -10.95 12.70
CA GLU A 170 -1.43 -10.13 12.67
C GLU A 170 -1.57 -9.35 11.38
N ARG A 171 -2.80 -9.27 10.86
CA ARG A 171 -3.06 -8.57 9.60
C ARG A 171 -3.29 -7.09 9.83
N VAL A 172 -2.41 -6.24 9.27
CA VAL A 172 -2.58 -4.79 9.20
C VAL A 172 -2.32 -4.36 7.75
N PRO A 173 -3.32 -4.45 6.87
CA PRO A 173 -3.18 -4.05 5.47
C PRO A 173 -3.20 -2.54 5.33
N PRO A 174 -2.79 -1.97 4.17
CA PRO A 174 -3.06 -0.59 3.83
C PRO A 174 -4.56 -0.29 3.84
N GLY A 175 -4.91 0.93 4.20
CA GLY A 175 -6.24 1.48 4.04
C GLY A 175 -6.36 2.35 2.79
N VAL A 176 -7.53 2.91 2.59
CA VAL A 176 -7.82 3.96 1.60
C VAL A 176 -8.53 5.13 2.29
N ASP A 177 -8.22 6.34 1.84
CA ASP A 177 -8.92 7.56 2.27
C ASP A 177 -10.17 7.73 1.40
N VAL A 178 -11.32 7.33 1.94
CA VAL A 178 -12.60 7.31 1.21
C VAL A 178 -13.25 8.70 1.06
N GLU A 179 -12.76 9.68 1.83
CA GLU A 179 -13.16 11.09 1.70
C GLU A 179 -12.40 11.77 0.55
N ARG A 180 -11.15 11.40 0.39
CA ARG A 180 -10.30 11.88 -0.69
C ARG A 180 -10.58 11.16 -2.01
N PHE A 181 -10.69 9.83 -1.99
CA PHE A 181 -11.03 9.00 -3.13
C PHE A 181 -12.55 8.77 -3.15
N MET A 182 -13.26 9.62 -3.87
CA MET A 182 -14.71 9.58 -3.99
C MET A 182 -15.15 9.89 -5.42
N PRO A 183 -16.37 9.52 -5.83
CA PRO A 183 -16.92 9.94 -7.11
C PRO A 183 -16.90 11.46 -7.26
N ASN A 184 -16.41 11.95 -8.41
CA ASN A 184 -16.29 13.38 -8.70
C ASN A 184 -16.56 13.66 -10.19
N GLU A 185 -17.80 13.99 -10.50
CA GLU A 185 -18.24 14.23 -11.89
C GLU A 185 -17.61 15.49 -12.50
N VAL A 186 -17.28 16.50 -11.68
CA VAL A 186 -16.63 17.73 -12.15
C VAL A 186 -15.20 17.39 -12.61
N ALA A 187 -14.42 16.76 -11.74
CA ALA A 187 -13.06 16.33 -12.09
C ALA A 187 -13.05 15.34 -13.25
N ARG A 188 -14.05 14.42 -13.30
CA ARG A 188 -14.23 13.51 -14.43
C ARG A 188 -14.36 14.27 -15.75
N ALA A 189 -15.23 15.27 -15.82
CA ALA A 189 -15.44 16.07 -17.01
C ALA A 189 -14.18 16.88 -17.39
N GLU A 190 -13.53 17.51 -16.42
CA GLU A 190 -12.31 18.31 -16.62
C GLU A 190 -11.14 17.47 -17.16
N LEU A 191 -10.86 16.30 -16.56
CA LEU A 191 -9.78 15.44 -17.01
C LEU A 191 -10.07 14.79 -18.36
N ARG A 192 -11.32 14.42 -18.63
CA ARG A 192 -11.74 13.94 -19.97
C ARG A 192 -11.54 15.00 -21.04
N ALA A 193 -11.84 16.28 -20.74
CA ALA A 193 -11.55 17.40 -21.64
C ALA A 193 -10.04 17.62 -21.81
N ARG A 194 -9.26 17.63 -20.72
CA ARG A 194 -7.78 17.76 -20.72
C ARG A 194 -7.12 16.73 -21.63
N TYR A 195 -7.56 15.48 -21.57
CA TYR A 195 -7.00 14.38 -22.37
C TYR A 195 -7.74 14.12 -23.68
N ARG A 196 -8.70 14.98 -24.07
CA ARG A 196 -9.49 14.90 -25.32
C ARG A 196 -10.20 13.55 -25.47
N LEU A 197 -10.74 13.04 -24.35
CA LEU A 197 -11.43 11.76 -24.32
C LEU A 197 -12.92 11.87 -24.71
N GLY A 198 -13.56 12.99 -24.39
CA GLY A 198 -15.01 13.17 -24.63
C GLY A 198 -15.83 12.08 -23.95
N ASP A 199 -16.83 11.56 -24.67
CA ASP A 199 -17.74 10.49 -24.19
C ASP A 199 -17.22 9.07 -24.48
N ARG A 200 -15.97 8.93 -24.88
CA ARG A 200 -15.34 7.62 -25.12
C ARG A 200 -15.36 6.78 -23.86
N PRO A 201 -15.55 5.44 -23.95
CA PRO A 201 -15.28 4.54 -22.85
C PRO A 201 -13.80 4.62 -22.42
N VAL A 202 -13.53 4.78 -21.12
CA VAL A 202 -12.17 5.04 -20.61
C VAL A 202 -11.74 3.95 -19.63
N VAL A 203 -10.64 3.29 -19.98
CA VAL A 203 -9.89 2.41 -19.07
C VAL A 203 -8.75 3.21 -18.44
N VAL A 204 -8.64 3.19 -17.13
CA VAL A 204 -7.54 3.83 -16.40
C VAL A 204 -6.66 2.77 -15.73
N CYS A 205 -5.35 2.94 -15.83
CA CYS A 205 -4.35 2.16 -15.11
C CYS A 205 -3.42 3.11 -14.36
N VAL A 206 -3.52 3.17 -13.03
CA VAL A 206 -2.65 4.00 -12.18
C VAL A 206 -1.60 3.12 -11.55
N SER A 207 -0.33 3.30 -11.89
CA SER A 207 0.77 2.57 -11.26
C SER A 207 2.14 3.06 -11.69
N ARG A 208 3.16 2.72 -10.92
CA ARG A 208 4.55 2.79 -11.41
C ARG A 208 4.70 1.93 -12.66
N LEU A 209 5.36 2.46 -13.70
CA LEU A 209 5.56 1.74 -14.96
C LEU A 209 6.68 0.70 -14.82
N VAL A 210 6.29 -0.52 -14.47
CA VAL A 210 7.14 -1.70 -14.36
C VAL A 210 6.40 -2.95 -14.86
N PRO A 211 7.12 -3.95 -15.43
CA PRO A 211 6.47 -5.06 -16.15
C PRO A 211 5.45 -5.87 -15.36
N ARG A 212 5.60 -5.99 -14.01
CA ARG A 212 4.64 -6.76 -13.19
C ARG A 212 3.25 -6.13 -13.11
N LYS A 213 3.12 -4.82 -13.40
CA LYS A 213 1.85 -4.09 -13.29
C LYS A 213 0.88 -4.33 -14.47
N GLY A 214 1.36 -4.92 -15.58
CA GLY A 214 0.50 -5.39 -16.67
C GLY A 214 0.03 -4.33 -17.67
N GLN A 215 0.61 -3.12 -17.67
CA GLN A 215 0.26 -2.07 -18.65
C GLN A 215 0.47 -2.56 -20.09
N ASP A 216 1.51 -3.36 -20.34
CA ASP A 216 1.78 -3.95 -21.64
C ASP A 216 0.69 -4.94 -22.07
N MET A 217 0.06 -5.64 -21.13
CA MET A 217 -1.03 -6.56 -21.41
C MET A 217 -2.32 -5.81 -21.76
N LEU A 218 -2.57 -4.65 -21.11
CA LEU A 218 -3.68 -3.75 -21.50
C LEU A 218 -3.49 -3.20 -22.91
N ILE A 219 -2.27 -2.78 -23.27
CA ILE A 219 -1.97 -2.30 -24.63
C ILE A 219 -2.22 -3.41 -25.65
N ARG A 220 -1.79 -4.65 -25.37
CA ARG A 220 -2.03 -5.82 -26.24
C ARG A 220 -3.52 -6.17 -26.36
N ALA A 221 -4.28 -5.99 -25.28
CA ALA A 221 -5.71 -6.27 -25.24
C ALA A 221 -6.56 -5.18 -25.91
N LEU A 222 -6.01 -3.96 -26.11
CA LEU A 222 -6.81 -2.79 -26.43
C LEU A 222 -7.60 -2.91 -27.75
N SER A 223 -7.04 -3.55 -28.77
CA SER A 223 -7.78 -3.80 -30.04
C SER A 223 -9.04 -4.66 -29.80
N ALA A 224 -8.90 -5.77 -29.07
CA ALA A 224 -10.03 -6.64 -28.74
C ALA A 224 -11.03 -5.99 -27.74
N ILE A 225 -10.55 -5.12 -26.84
CA ILE A 225 -11.42 -4.28 -25.99
C ILE A 225 -12.26 -3.36 -26.88
N ARG A 226 -11.66 -2.73 -27.89
CA ARG A 226 -12.34 -1.80 -28.83
C ARG A 226 -13.32 -2.48 -29.77
N GLU A 227 -13.15 -3.76 -30.05
CA GLU A 227 -14.16 -4.55 -30.79
C GLU A 227 -15.46 -4.70 -29.96
N ARG A 228 -15.35 -4.81 -28.60
CA ARG A 228 -16.49 -4.90 -27.69
C ARG A 228 -17.06 -3.54 -27.27
N ALA A 229 -16.19 -2.56 -27.10
CA ALA A 229 -16.53 -1.19 -26.70
C ALA A 229 -15.91 -0.20 -27.69
N PRO A 230 -16.57 0.07 -28.84
CA PRO A 230 -16.05 0.97 -29.86
C PRO A 230 -15.71 2.35 -29.31
N GLY A 231 -14.57 2.88 -29.73
CA GLY A 231 -14.09 4.16 -29.25
C GLY A 231 -13.27 4.09 -27.94
N ALA A 232 -13.18 2.96 -27.24
CA ALA A 232 -12.47 2.85 -25.95
C ALA A 232 -11.05 3.43 -26.01
N ALA A 233 -10.66 4.13 -24.95
CA ALA A 233 -9.35 4.70 -24.73
C ALA A 233 -8.70 4.11 -23.47
N LEU A 234 -7.39 3.96 -23.49
CA LEU A 234 -6.58 3.55 -22.34
C LEU A 234 -5.78 4.74 -21.84
N VAL A 235 -5.92 5.09 -20.56
CA VAL A 235 -5.11 6.11 -19.88
C VAL A 235 -4.18 5.43 -18.89
N ILE A 236 -2.88 5.58 -19.10
CA ILE A 236 -1.83 5.03 -18.24
C ILE A 236 -1.24 6.18 -17.44
N VAL A 237 -1.52 6.16 -16.13
CA VAL A 237 -1.10 7.19 -15.18
C VAL A 237 0.10 6.67 -14.38
N GLY A 238 1.21 7.40 -14.45
CA GLY A 238 2.41 7.12 -13.69
C GLY A 238 3.69 7.13 -14.51
N GLY A 239 4.81 7.17 -13.80
CA GLY A 239 6.16 7.14 -14.36
C GLY A 239 6.89 5.83 -14.05
N GLY A 240 7.97 5.57 -14.78
CA GLY A 240 8.83 4.42 -14.50
C GLY A 240 9.67 3.95 -15.70
N PRO A 241 10.61 3.03 -15.44
CA PRO A 241 11.59 2.60 -16.44
C PRO A 241 10.97 1.86 -17.65
N TYR A 242 9.74 1.37 -17.52
CA TYR A 242 9.06 0.61 -18.58
C TYR A 242 8.40 1.53 -19.63
N ARG A 243 8.36 2.86 -19.41
CA ARG A 243 7.67 3.85 -20.26
C ARG A 243 8.01 3.73 -21.75
N THR A 244 9.29 3.78 -22.10
CA THR A 244 9.74 3.70 -23.51
C THR A 244 9.29 2.40 -24.20
N SER A 245 9.31 1.30 -23.45
CA SER A 245 8.86 0.01 -23.98
C SER A 245 7.35 -0.02 -24.22
N LEU A 246 6.56 0.61 -23.33
CA LEU A 246 5.10 0.72 -23.49
C LEU A 246 4.71 1.58 -24.69
N HIS A 247 5.36 2.73 -24.91
CA HIS A 247 5.14 3.55 -26.11
C HIS A 247 5.43 2.76 -27.39
N ARG A 248 6.59 2.08 -27.46
CA ARG A 248 6.93 1.24 -28.61
C ARG A 248 5.89 0.15 -28.83
N LEU A 249 5.41 -0.47 -27.75
CA LEU A 249 4.39 -1.52 -27.83
C LEU A 249 3.07 -0.99 -28.39
N ALA A 250 2.61 0.19 -27.96
CA ALA A 250 1.40 0.83 -28.46
C ALA A 250 1.48 1.08 -29.98
N HIS A 251 2.62 1.53 -30.49
CA HIS A 251 2.86 1.66 -31.94
C HIS A 251 2.87 0.31 -32.65
N THR A 252 3.55 -0.70 -32.08
CA THR A 252 3.63 -2.04 -32.68
C THR A 252 2.26 -2.69 -32.82
N PHE A 253 1.36 -2.46 -31.87
CA PHE A 253 -0.01 -3.00 -31.90
C PHE A 253 -1.00 -2.06 -32.63
N GLY A 254 -0.56 -0.93 -33.19
CA GLY A 254 -1.40 -0.01 -33.95
C GLY A 254 -2.44 0.72 -33.10
N VAL A 255 -2.22 0.83 -31.79
CA VAL A 255 -3.19 1.43 -30.85
C VAL A 255 -2.68 2.73 -30.20
N ALA A 256 -1.57 3.29 -30.66
CA ALA A 256 -0.92 4.44 -30.04
C ALA A 256 -1.84 5.66 -29.91
N GLU A 257 -2.73 5.92 -30.89
CA GLU A 257 -3.69 7.03 -30.85
C GLU A 257 -4.84 6.83 -29.84
N HIS A 258 -4.92 5.65 -29.25
CA HIS A 258 -5.94 5.27 -28.28
C HIS A 258 -5.37 5.10 -26.86
N VAL A 259 -4.07 5.37 -26.68
CA VAL A 259 -3.37 5.29 -25.39
C VAL A 259 -2.86 6.67 -25.00
N VAL A 260 -3.30 7.15 -23.85
CA VAL A 260 -2.79 8.38 -23.22
C VAL A 260 -1.80 7.99 -22.13
N PHE A 261 -0.61 8.55 -22.18
CA PHE A 261 0.40 8.44 -21.11
C PHE A 261 0.49 9.80 -20.42
N THR A 262 0.12 9.85 -19.14
CA THR A 262 0.12 11.11 -18.37
C THR A 262 1.45 11.41 -17.71
N ASP A 263 2.36 10.42 -17.68
CA ASP A 263 3.53 10.42 -16.80
C ASP A 263 3.14 10.44 -15.30
N GLY A 264 4.06 10.85 -14.42
CA GLY A 264 3.74 11.03 -13.01
C GLY A 264 2.89 12.28 -12.81
N VAL A 265 1.77 12.12 -12.10
CA VAL A 265 0.88 13.22 -11.73
C VAL A 265 1.09 13.61 -10.26
N PRO A 266 0.78 14.85 -9.86
CA PRO A 266 0.74 15.23 -8.45
C PRO A 266 -0.17 14.30 -7.64
N GLY A 267 0.20 14.03 -6.40
CA GLY A 267 -0.57 13.14 -5.54
C GLY A 267 -2.01 13.60 -5.34
N GLU A 268 -2.22 14.90 -5.28
CA GLU A 268 -3.54 15.55 -5.15
C GLU A 268 -4.47 15.31 -6.34
N GLU A 269 -3.92 15.11 -7.55
CA GLU A 269 -4.71 14.81 -8.76
C GLU A 269 -5.04 13.31 -8.93
N LEU A 270 -4.49 12.41 -8.10
CA LEU A 270 -4.74 10.98 -8.25
C LEU A 270 -6.22 10.58 -8.11
N PRO A 271 -7.00 11.14 -7.14
CA PRO A 271 -8.43 10.83 -7.05
C PRO A 271 -9.18 11.16 -8.33
N ASP A 272 -8.88 12.29 -8.95
CA ASP A 272 -9.53 12.73 -10.19
C ASP A 272 -9.22 11.81 -11.37
N HIS A 273 -7.97 11.28 -11.42
CA HIS A 273 -7.58 10.29 -12.42
C HIS A 273 -8.30 8.96 -12.24
N HIS A 274 -8.65 8.57 -11.02
CA HIS A 274 -9.53 7.42 -10.80
C HIS A 274 -10.97 7.76 -11.21
N ALA A 275 -11.50 8.93 -10.81
CA ALA A 275 -12.87 9.34 -11.06
C ALA A 275 -13.20 9.48 -12.56
N MET A 276 -12.22 9.79 -13.44
CA MET A 276 -12.47 9.90 -14.89
C MET A 276 -12.71 8.55 -15.57
N ALA A 277 -12.43 7.42 -14.91
CA ALA A 277 -12.52 6.08 -15.49
C ALA A 277 -13.96 5.54 -15.58
N ASP A 278 -14.22 4.71 -16.57
CA ASP A 278 -15.38 3.80 -16.61
C ASP A 278 -15.00 2.43 -16.05
N VAL A 279 -13.73 2.00 -16.23
CA VAL A 279 -13.14 0.80 -15.67
C VAL A 279 -11.71 1.10 -15.23
N PHE A 280 -11.35 0.72 -14.02
CA PHE A 280 -9.97 0.68 -13.58
C PHE A 280 -9.40 -0.71 -13.87
N ALA A 281 -8.25 -0.78 -14.54
CA ALA A 281 -7.63 -2.06 -14.85
C ALA A 281 -6.11 -2.03 -14.58
N MET A 282 -5.63 -2.90 -13.71
CA MET A 282 -4.21 -3.17 -13.53
C MET A 282 -4.01 -4.69 -13.46
N PRO A 283 -3.92 -5.39 -14.59
CA PRO A 283 -3.78 -6.84 -14.65
C PRO A 283 -2.36 -7.25 -14.24
N CYS A 284 -2.04 -7.04 -12.96
CA CYS A 284 -0.74 -7.35 -12.41
C CYS A 284 -0.47 -8.85 -12.45
N ARG A 285 0.82 -9.22 -12.58
CA ARG A 285 1.25 -10.60 -12.72
C ARG A 285 2.49 -10.92 -11.90
N THR A 286 2.57 -12.16 -11.47
CA THR A 286 3.74 -12.68 -10.74
C THR A 286 4.86 -13.01 -11.72
N ARG A 287 6.08 -12.55 -11.40
CA ARG A 287 7.30 -12.75 -12.19
C ARG A 287 8.46 -13.21 -11.29
N GLY A 288 9.58 -13.60 -11.91
CA GLY A 288 10.80 -13.94 -11.17
C GLY A 288 10.60 -15.02 -10.11
N ALA A 289 9.93 -16.11 -10.45
CA ALA A 289 9.65 -17.24 -9.53
C ALA A 289 8.94 -16.79 -8.22
N GLY A 290 8.12 -15.75 -8.28
CA GLY A 290 7.38 -15.26 -7.13
C GLY A 290 8.09 -14.17 -6.32
N LEU A 291 9.18 -13.60 -6.82
CA LEU A 291 9.90 -12.50 -6.19
C LEU A 291 9.36 -11.13 -6.62
N ASP A 292 8.89 -11.01 -7.87
CA ASP A 292 8.32 -9.79 -8.42
C ASP A 292 6.79 -9.92 -8.49
N VAL A 293 6.13 -9.54 -7.40
CA VAL A 293 4.68 -9.70 -7.21
C VAL A 293 4.04 -8.40 -6.73
N GLU A 294 2.72 -8.32 -6.82
CA GLU A 294 1.95 -7.26 -6.17
C GLU A 294 1.72 -7.59 -4.69
N GLY A 295 2.19 -6.71 -3.78
CA GLY A 295 2.05 -6.94 -2.33
C GLY A 295 0.58 -6.96 -1.88
N LEU A 296 -0.17 -5.95 -2.26
CA LEU A 296 -1.62 -5.83 -2.10
C LEU A 296 -2.24 -5.00 -3.24
N GLY A 297 -1.69 -3.81 -3.53
CA GLY A 297 -2.19 -2.92 -4.58
C GLY A 297 -3.28 -1.96 -4.07
N ILE A 298 -2.88 -0.94 -3.31
CA ILE A 298 -3.79 0.11 -2.79
C ILE A 298 -4.61 0.79 -3.88
N VAL A 299 -4.06 0.91 -5.09
CA VAL A 299 -4.72 1.54 -6.25
C VAL A 299 -6.06 0.89 -6.64
N TYR A 300 -6.24 -0.38 -6.33
CA TYR A 300 -7.53 -1.06 -6.52
C TYR A 300 -8.57 -0.55 -5.52
N LEU A 301 -8.15 -0.32 -4.28
CA LEU A 301 -9.00 0.24 -3.23
C LEU A 301 -9.32 1.71 -3.51
N GLU A 302 -8.35 2.46 -4.04
CA GLU A 302 -8.54 3.85 -4.49
C GLU A 302 -9.59 3.92 -5.62
N ALA A 303 -9.49 3.05 -6.63
CA ALA A 303 -10.49 2.94 -7.68
C ALA A 303 -11.87 2.51 -7.15
N SER A 304 -11.92 1.51 -6.28
CA SER A 304 -13.17 1.09 -5.62
C SER A 304 -13.79 2.22 -4.81
N ALA A 305 -12.99 2.97 -4.04
CA ALA A 305 -13.46 4.11 -3.26
C ALA A 305 -14.04 5.23 -4.14
N THR A 306 -13.55 5.41 -5.38
CA THR A 306 -14.14 6.34 -6.35
C THR A 306 -15.37 5.79 -7.08
N GLY A 307 -15.84 4.59 -6.71
CA GLY A 307 -17.01 3.97 -7.32
C GLY A 307 -16.76 3.38 -8.73
N VAL A 308 -15.51 3.14 -9.08
CA VAL A 308 -15.10 2.60 -10.39
C VAL A 308 -14.90 1.08 -10.26
N PRO A 309 -15.50 0.26 -11.16
CA PRO A 309 -15.28 -1.19 -11.15
C PRO A 309 -13.83 -1.53 -11.47
N VAL A 310 -13.31 -2.55 -10.80
CA VAL A 310 -11.89 -2.93 -10.84
C VAL A 310 -11.66 -4.21 -11.62
N VAL A 311 -10.66 -4.22 -12.50
CA VAL A 311 -10.10 -5.46 -13.08
C VAL A 311 -8.68 -5.64 -12.54
N ALA A 312 -8.53 -6.56 -11.60
CA ALA A 312 -7.27 -6.86 -10.93
C ALA A 312 -6.60 -8.10 -11.52
N GLY A 313 -5.27 -8.10 -11.53
CA GLY A 313 -4.51 -9.29 -11.93
C GLY A 313 -4.35 -10.28 -10.76
N ARG A 314 -4.28 -11.57 -11.07
CA ARG A 314 -4.02 -12.66 -10.11
C ARG A 314 -2.55 -12.70 -9.73
N SER A 315 -2.11 -11.72 -8.92
CA SER A 315 -0.72 -11.64 -8.46
C SER A 315 -0.64 -11.18 -7.01
N GLY A 316 0.06 -11.94 -6.20
CA GLY A 316 0.29 -11.60 -4.81
C GLY A 316 -0.99 -11.42 -4.00
N GLY A 317 -1.09 -10.27 -3.31
CA GLY A 317 -2.26 -9.88 -2.53
C GLY A 317 -3.34 -9.13 -3.33
N ALA A 318 -3.13 -8.83 -4.60
CA ALA A 318 -4.10 -8.07 -5.40
C ALA A 318 -5.52 -8.67 -5.39
N PRO A 319 -5.72 -9.99 -5.49
CA PRO A 319 -7.06 -10.57 -5.38
C PRO A 319 -7.77 -10.34 -4.04
N GLU A 320 -7.03 -9.99 -2.98
CA GLU A 320 -7.62 -9.72 -1.66
C GLU A 320 -8.32 -8.36 -1.56
N THR A 321 -8.10 -7.48 -2.55
CA THR A 321 -8.72 -6.15 -2.64
C THR A 321 -10.02 -6.14 -3.43
N VAL A 322 -10.44 -7.28 -3.99
CA VAL A 322 -11.61 -7.42 -4.86
C VAL A 322 -12.44 -8.62 -4.42
N LEU A 323 -13.75 -8.46 -4.31
CA LEU A 323 -14.70 -9.55 -4.27
C LEU A 323 -15.04 -9.92 -5.72
N ASP A 324 -14.42 -11.00 -6.23
CA ASP A 324 -14.49 -11.39 -7.64
C ASP A 324 -15.95 -11.63 -8.10
N GLY A 325 -16.35 -10.92 -9.14
CA GLY A 325 -17.72 -10.92 -9.66
C GLY A 325 -18.66 -9.92 -8.98
N GLU A 326 -18.32 -9.36 -7.81
CA GLU A 326 -19.18 -8.45 -7.04
C GLU A 326 -18.66 -7.00 -7.07
N THR A 327 -17.41 -6.77 -6.63
CA THR A 327 -16.79 -5.44 -6.57
C THR A 327 -15.81 -5.18 -7.70
N GLY A 328 -15.54 -6.21 -8.50
CA GLY A 328 -14.58 -6.19 -9.60
C GLY A 328 -14.38 -7.60 -10.15
N LEU A 329 -13.40 -7.73 -11.04
CA LEU A 329 -13.02 -9.00 -11.66
C LEU A 329 -11.55 -9.29 -11.43
N VAL A 330 -11.23 -10.58 -11.22
CA VAL A 330 -9.84 -11.05 -11.05
C VAL A 330 -9.45 -11.90 -12.26
N VAL A 331 -8.48 -11.42 -13.03
CA VAL A 331 -8.01 -12.08 -14.25
C VAL A 331 -6.59 -12.62 -14.13
N ASP A 332 -6.22 -13.57 -14.99
CA ASP A 332 -4.81 -13.89 -15.19
C ASP A 332 -4.13 -12.73 -15.92
N GLY A 333 -3.16 -12.09 -15.27
CA GLY A 333 -2.41 -10.99 -15.83
C GLY A 333 -1.51 -11.34 -17.03
N TRP A 334 -1.42 -12.61 -17.40
CA TRP A 334 -0.74 -13.11 -18.61
C TRP A 334 -1.71 -13.40 -19.76
N ASP A 335 -3.01 -13.49 -19.49
CA ASP A 335 -4.03 -13.81 -20.50
C ASP A 335 -4.65 -12.53 -21.11
N VAL A 336 -4.16 -12.16 -22.30
CA VAL A 336 -4.66 -11.00 -23.06
C VAL A 336 -6.15 -11.14 -23.38
N GLY A 337 -6.62 -12.36 -23.69
CA GLY A 337 -8.02 -12.63 -24.01
C GLY A 337 -8.94 -12.44 -22.81
N ALA A 338 -8.55 -12.96 -21.65
CA ALA A 338 -9.31 -12.77 -20.41
C ALA A 338 -9.34 -11.30 -19.98
N ILE A 339 -8.23 -10.57 -20.14
CA ILE A 339 -8.17 -9.12 -19.87
C ILE A 339 -9.12 -8.36 -20.82
N ALA A 340 -9.07 -8.68 -22.13
CA ALA A 340 -9.91 -8.04 -23.13
C ALA A 340 -11.40 -8.29 -22.88
N ALA A 341 -11.76 -9.52 -22.51
CA ALA A 341 -13.14 -9.87 -22.17
C ALA A 341 -13.61 -9.12 -20.92
N ALA A 342 -12.85 -9.21 -19.80
CA ALA A 342 -13.25 -8.59 -18.54
C ALA A 342 -13.42 -7.06 -18.66
N VAL A 343 -12.48 -6.38 -19.32
CA VAL A 343 -12.54 -4.93 -19.50
C VAL A 343 -13.61 -4.54 -20.53
N GLY A 344 -13.63 -5.25 -21.69
CA GLY A 344 -14.56 -4.94 -22.79
C GLY A 344 -16.01 -5.15 -22.41
N ASP A 345 -16.32 -6.24 -21.68
CA ASP A 345 -17.69 -6.55 -21.25
C ASP A 345 -18.21 -5.53 -20.21
N LEU A 346 -17.34 -5.03 -19.29
CA LEU A 346 -17.72 -3.95 -18.38
C LEU A 346 -17.94 -2.62 -19.10
N LEU A 347 -17.12 -2.28 -20.11
CA LEU A 347 -17.29 -1.06 -20.88
C LEU A 347 -18.54 -1.13 -21.80
N ALA A 348 -18.92 -2.32 -22.26
CA ALA A 348 -20.11 -2.55 -23.09
C ALA A 348 -21.42 -2.59 -22.28
N ASP A 349 -21.36 -2.77 -20.97
CA ASP A 349 -22.50 -2.77 -20.06
C ASP A 349 -22.30 -1.75 -18.92
N PRO A 350 -22.59 -0.45 -19.16
CA PRO A 350 -22.44 0.60 -18.16
C PRO A 350 -23.29 0.38 -16.89
N ALA A 351 -24.44 -0.27 -17.01
CA ALA A 351 -25.30 -0.53 -15.86
C ALA A 351 -24.64 -1.56 -14.92
N ARG A 352 -24.09 -2.63 -15.45
CA ARG A 352 -23.31 -3.61 -14.69
C ARG A 352 -22.05 -2.98 -14.09
N ALA A 353 -21.32 -2.17 -14.88
CA ALA A 353 -20.12 -1.47 -14.40
C ALA A 353 -20.46 -0.54 -13.22
N ALA A 354 -21.52 0.25 -13.31
CA ALA A 354 -21.96 1.15 -12.25
C ALA A 354 -22.39 0.37 -10.99
N ALA A 355 -23.13 -0.73 -11.14
CA ALA A 355 -23.53 -1.57 -9.99
C ALA A 355 -22.31 -2.18 -9.29
N MET A 356 -21.33 -2.68 -10.05
CA MET A 356 -20.09 -3.25 -9.54
C MET A 356 -19.22 -2.18 -8.86
N GLY A 357 -19.12 -0.98 -9.44
CA GLY A 357 -18.41 0.16 -8.85
C GLY A 357 -19.03 0.62 -7.54
N ALA A 358 -20.38 0.71 -7.47
CA ALA A 358 -21.11 1.05 -6.25
C ALA A 358 -20.86 0.00 -5.13
N ALA A 359 -20.89 -1.29 -5.47
CA ALA A 359 -20.55 -2.37 -4.54
C ALA A 359 -19.08 -2.25 -4.08
N GLY A 360 -18.14 -1.91 -5.00
CA GLY A 360 -16.75 -1.66 -4.70
C GLY A 360 -16.55 -0.51 -3.72
N ARG A 361 -17.26 0.61 -3.90
CA ARG A 361 -17.21 1.74 -2.97
C ARG A 361 -17.72 1.34 -1.59
N LYS A 362 -18.86 0.66 -1.52
CA LYS A 362 -19.37 0.18 -0.24
C LYS A 362 -18.36 -0.73 0.45
N TRP A 363 -17.76 -1.65 -0.27
CA TRP A 363 -16.70 -2.53 0.23
C TRP A 363 -15.49 -1.77 0.77
N ALA A 364 -15.02 -0.74 0.05
CA ALA A 364 -13.90 0.10 0.48
C ALA A 364 -14.24 0.87 1.76
N VAL A 365 -15.43 1.48 1.82
CA VAL A 365 -15.92 2.23 3.00
C VAL A 365 -16.09 1.32 4.22
N ASP A 366 -16.66 0.13 4.05
CA ASP A 366 -16.98 -0.74 5.18
C ASP A 366 -15.76 -1.50 5.73
N HIS A 367 -14.68 -1.69 4.93
CA HIS A 367 -13.62 -2.63 5.29
C HIS A 367 -12.19 -2.12 5.15
N TRP A 368 -11.95 -1.03 4.40
CA TRP A 368 -10.61 -0.64 4.00
C TRP A 368 -10.19 0.78 4.36
N GLN A 369 -10.92 1.47 5.23
CA GLN A 369 -10.52 2.80 5.68
C GLN A 369 -9.24 2.75 6.52
N TRP A 370 -8.41 3.79 6.41
CA TRP A 370 -7.22 3.94 7.22
C TRP A 370 -7.50 3.92 8.72
N SER A 371 -8.59 4.55 9.15
CA SER A 371 -9.02 4.55 10.56
C SER A 371 -9.21 3.14 11.13
N MET A 372 -9.76 2.22 10.35
CA MET A 372 -9.94 0.82 10.76
C MET A 372 -8.59 0.09 10.88
N GLN A 373 -7.64 0.37 9.98
CA GLN A 373 -6.31 -0.24 10.04
C GLN A 373 -5.48 0.32 11.19
N ALA A 374 -5.60 1.63 11.44
CA ALA A 374 -4.99 2.27 12.60
C ALA A 374 -5.54 1.72 13.92
N GLN A 375 -6.86 1.49 14.04
CA GLN A 375 -7.46 0.86 15.21
C GLN A 375 -6.97 -0.59 15.42
N ARG A 376 -6.75 -1.35 14.32
CA ARG A 376 -6.13 -2.69 14.43
C ARG A 376 -4.71 -2.60 14.98
N LEU A 377 -3.91 -1.67 14.43
CA LEU A 377 -2.56 -1.45 14.90
C LEU A 377 -2.54 -0.95 16.35
N ALA A 378 -3.43 -0.03 16.71
CA ALA A 378 -3.56 0.51 18.06
C ALA A 378 -3.73 -0.60 19.11
N ARG A 379 -4.60 -1.57 18.84
CA ARG A 379 -4.79 -2.75 19.72
C ARG A 379 -3.51 -3.57 19.85
N LEU A 380 -2.71 -3.69 18.80
CA LEU A 380 -1.46 -4.43 18.83
C LEU A 380 -0.36 -3.65 19.57
N LEU A 381 -0.39 -2.32 19.56
CA LEU A 381 0.58 -1.46 20.24
C LEU A 381 0.38 -1.43 21.76
N GLN A 382 -0.81 -1.74 22.26
CA GLN A 382 -1.10 -1.81 23.69
C GLN A 382 -0.57 -3.11 24.29
N SER A 383 -0.08 -3.07 25.54
CA SER A 383 0.30 -4.27 26.28
C SER A 383 -0.95 -5.04 26.72
N ASP A 384 -0.79 -6.36 26.95
CA ASP A 384 -1.90 -7.22 27.40
C ASP A 384 -2.45 -6.75 28.76
N ASP A 385 -1.62 -6.16 29.60
CA ASP A 385 -2.02 -5.54 30.87
C ASP A 385 -2.92 -4.31 30.67
N ASP A 386 -2.66 -3.50 29.65
CA ASP A 386 -3.50 -2.35 29.30
C ASP A 386 -4.84 -2.76 28.67
N GLN A 387 -4.92 -3.90 27.99
CA GLN A 387 -6.16 -4.48 27.48
C GLN A 387 -7.02 -5.03 28.63
N ALA A 388 -6.45 -5.78 29.53
CA ALA A 388 -7.15 -6.34 30.69
C ALA A 388 -7.80 -5.23 31.57
N ALA A 389 -7.11 -4.12 31.77
CA ALA A 389 -7.60 -2.98 32.55
C ALA A 389 -8.79 -2.22 31.88
N ARG A 390 -9.01 -2.39 30.58
CA ARG A 390 -10.17 -1.78 29.85
C ARG A 390 -11.39 -2.69 29.82
N ASP A 391 -11.17 -4.00 29.86
CA ASP A 391 -12.22 -5.02 29.82
C ASP A 391 -12.82 -5.29 31.22
N GLU A 392 -12.27 -4.69 32.29
CA GLU A 392 -12.92 -4.71 33.61
C GLU A 392 -14.17 -3.83 33.59
N PRO A 393 -15.37 -4.40 33.85
CA PRO A 393 -16.62 -3.64 33.88
C PRO A 393 -16.57 -2.60 35.00
N ARG A 394 -16.80 -1.32 34.65
CA ARG A 394 -16.98 -0.22 35.60
C ARG A 394 -18.27 -0.35 36.40
#